data_5ec0afe5ab031e85f284aa215427b99a
#
_entry.id   5ec0afe5ab031e85f284aa215427b99a
#
_cell.length_a   1.000
_cell.length_b   1.000
_cell.length_c   1.000
_cell.angle_alpha   90.00
_cell.angle_beta   90.00
_cell.angle_gamma   90.00
#
_symmetry.space_group_name_H-M   'P 1'
#
loop_
_entity.id
_entity.type
_entity.pdbx_description
1 polymer ?
#
loop_
_entity_poly.entity_id
_entity_poly.type
_entity_poly.pdbx_seq_one_letter_code
_entity_poly.pdbx_strand_id
1 'polypeptide(L)'
;MHGKDKVRFGYIHYSAVPTLAQIASNAANNQGQFWAFHDSLYNNKGYIDSATIYRIANNIHLNISKFNNDIVSGHGMRQIDDTMKQLVLAGVYATPTIIINGRLIVDSHSKDEITYLIDKE
;
A
#
# COMPACT_ATOMS: atom_id res chain seq x y z
N MET A 1 -15.59 9.19 -14.96
CA MET A 1 -14.83 8.09 -14.32
C MET A 1 -15.64 6.81 -14.40
N HIS A 2 -15.00 5.71 -14.60
CA HIS A 2 -15.66 4.40 -14.65
C HIS A 2 -16.24 4.03 -13.30
N GLY A 3 -17.34 3.29 -13.31
CA GLY A 3 -18.02 2.92 -12.09
C GLY A 3 -17.19 2.01 -11.18
N LYS A 4 -17.53 1.99 -9.90
CA LYS A 4 -16.87 1.16 -8.90
C LYS A 4 -16.78 -0.32 -9.31
N ASP A 5 -17.79 -0.80 -10.05
CA ASP A 5 -17.89 -2.21 -10.43
C ASP A 5 -16.92 -2.61 -11.53
N LYS A 6 -16.31 -1.63 -12.21
CA LYS A 6 -15.40 -1.90 -13.32
C LYS A 6 -13.93 -1.84 -12.93
N VAL A 7 -13.59 -1.26 -11.79
CA VAL A 7 -12.20 -0.98 -11.42
C VAL A 7 -11.92 -1.48 -10.01
N ARG A 8 -10.86 -2.25 -9.88
CA ARG A 8 -10.32 -2.68 -8.59
C ARG A 8 -8.95 -2.04 -8.41
N PHE A 9 -8.74 -1.37 -7.27
CA PHE A 9 -7.47 -0.72 -6.96
C PHE A 9 -6.66 -1.58 -5.99
N GLY A 10 -5.36 -1.66 -6.25
CA GLY A 10 -4.40 -2.24 -5.33
C GLY A 10 -3.30 -1.24 -5.03
N TYR A 11 -2.66 -1.41 -3.89
CA TYR A 11 -1.51 -0.61 -3.47
C TYR A 11 -0.35 -1.53 -3.16
N ILE A 12 0.84 -1.20 -3.69
CA ILE A 12 2.04 -2.00 -3.47
C ILE A 12 3.14 -1.09 -2.95
N HIS A 13 3.75 -1.48 -1.84
CA HIS A 13 4.90 -0.76 -1.30
C HIS A 13 6.12 -0.97 -2.17
N TYR A 14 6.79 0.13 -2.50
CA TYR A 14 8.07 0.12 -3.18
C TYR A 14 9.10 0.77 -2.26
N SER A 15 9.95 -0.04 -1.63
CA SER A 15 10.90 0.47 -0.67
C SER A 15 12.09 -0.48 -0.53
N ALA A 16 13.30 0.06 -0.68
CA ALA A 16 14.52 -0.72 -0.44
C ALA A 16 14.70 -1.02 1.06
N VAL A 17 14.26 -0.11 1.92
CA VAL A 17 14.27 -0.29 3.38
C VAL A 17 12.87 -0.03 3.89
N PRO A 18 12.15 -1.07 4.32
CA PRO A 18 10.78 -0.89 4.81
C PRO A 18 10.72 0.03 6.03
N THR A 19 9.79 0.96 6.00
CA THR A 19 9.51 1.85 7.12
C THR A 19 8.52 1.22 8.10
N LEU A 20 8.48 1.72 9.33
CA LEU A 20 7.49 1.28 10.30
C LEU A 20 6.06 1.50 9.79
N ALA A 21 5.80 2.62 9.10
CA ALA A 21 4.49 2.90 8.53
C ALA A 21 4.09 1.86 7.47
N GLN A 22 5.03 1.41 6.64
CA GLN A 22 4.77 0.37 5.65
C GLN A 22 4.50 -0.99 6.30
N ILE A 23 5.30 -1.35 7.30
CA ILE A 23 5.11 -2.60 8.05
C ILE A 23 3.76 -2.59 8.77
N ALA A 24 3.41 -1.48 9.38
CA ALA A 24 2.13 -1.31 10.06
C ALA A 24 0.95 -1.36 9.10
N SER A 25 1.09 -0.79 7.91
CA SER A 25 0.06 -0.87 6.87
C SER A 25 -0.21 -2.32 6.46
N ASN A 26 0.83 -3.13 6.35
CA ASN A 26 0.66 -4.56 6.08
C ASN A 26 -0.02 -5.29 7.24
N ALA A 27 0.31 -4.94 8.47
CA ALA A 27 -0.37 -5.49 9.64
C ALA A 27 -1.86 -5.14 9.68
N ALA A 28 -2.20 -3.91 9.30
CA ALA A 28 -3.58 -3.49 9.15
C ALA A 28 -4.28 -4.25 8.01
N ASN A 29 -3.58 -4.49 6.91
CA ASN A 29 -4.10 -5.26 5.80
C ASN A 29 -4.42 -6.71 6.20
N ASN A 30 -3.66 -7.31 7.08
CA ASN A 30 -3.92 -8.64 7.60
C ASN A 30 -5.24 -8.72 8.38
N GLN A 31 -5.79 -7.59 8.78
CA GLN A 31 -7.09 -7.47 9.41
C GLN A 31 -8.14 -6.85 8.48
N GLY A 32 -7.86 -6.76 7.19
CA GLY A 32 -8.79 -6.21 6.20
C GLY A 32 -8.98 -4.70 6.26
N GLN A 33 -8.06 -3.96 6.90
CA GLN A 33 -8.19 -2.53 7.16
C GLN A 33 -7.07 -1.69 6.53
N PHE A 34 -6.50 -2.16 5.41
CA PHE A 34 -5.42 -1.44 4.76
C PHE A 34 -5.80 0.01 4.42
N TRP A 35 -6.92 0.19 3.73
CA TRP A 35 -7.31 1.52 3.25
C TRP A 35 -7.68 2.47 4.37
N ALA A 36 -8.33 1.99 5.42
CA ALA A 36 -8.63 2.81 6.59
C ALA A 36 -7.35 3.28 7.27
N PHE A 37 -6.35 2.39 7.38
CA PHE A 37 -5.06 2.73 7.95
C PHE A 37 -4.29 3.71 7.04
N HIS A 38 -4.23 3.41 5.76
CA HIS A 38 -3.58 4.26 4.75
C HIS A 38 -4.15 5.69 4.77
N ASP A 39 -5.46 5.82 4.74
CA ASP A 39 -6.12 7.13 4.73
C ASP A 39 -5.84 7.90 6.01
N SER A 40 -5.81 7.22 7.15
CA SER A 40 -5.48 7.85 8.43
C SER A 40 -4.04 8.34 8.49
N LEU A 41 -3.10 7.57 7.92
CA LEU A 41 -1.71 8.01 7.79
C LEU A 41 -1.59 9.23 6.88
N TYR A 42 -2.25 9.17 5.73
CA TYR A 42 -2.20 10.24 4.74
C TYR A 42 -2.77 11.55 5.28
N ASN A 43 -3.82 11.46 6.09
CA ASN A 43 -4.46 12.63 6.68
C ASN A 43 -3.77 13.14 7.96
N ASN A 44 -2.78 12.42 8.46
CA ASN A 44 -2.02 12.87 9.63
C ASN A 44 -1.13 14.05 9.26
N LYS A 45 -1.24 15.15 10.01
CA LYS A 45 -0.52 16.39 9.70
C LYS A 45 0.79 16.54 10.45
N GLY A 46 1.16 15.59 11.24
CA GLY A 46 2.38 15.65 12.02
C GLY A 46 3.37 14.58 11.63
N TYR A 47 4.44 14.50 12.40
CA TYR A 47 5.42 13.45 12.26
C TYR A 47 4.79 12.11 12.60
N ILE A 48 5.06 11.10 11.78
CA ILE A 48 4.52 9.76 11.99
C ILE A 48 5.56 8.95 12.77
N ASP A 49 5.31 8.80 14.05
CA ASP A 49 6.10 7.99 14.95
C ASP A 49 5.32 6.73 15.39
N SER A 50 5.94 5.92 16.23
CA SER A 50 5.32 4.72 16.76
C SER A 50 4.00 5.02 17.49
N ALA A 51 3.97 6.06 18.30
CA ALA A 51 2.77 6.46 19.04
C ALA A 51 1.61 6.80 18.09
N THR A 52 1.90 7.53 17.01
CA THR A 52 0.91 7.86 15.98
C THR A 52 0.33 6.60 15.33
N ILE A 53 1.19 5.64 15.01
CA ILE A 53 0.79 4.38 14.36
C ILE A 53 -0.16 3.59 15.27
N TYR A 54 0.16 3.43 16.54
CA TYR A 54 -0.71 2.72 17.47
C TYR A 54 -2.00 3.47 17.78
N ARG A 55 -1.96 4.80 17.80
CA ARG A 55 -3.16 5.62 17.94
C ARG A 55 -4.11 5.42 16.76
N ILE A 56 -3.59 5.41 15.54
CA ILE A 56 -4.39 5.13 14.35
C ILE A 56 -5.01 3.73 14.43
N ALA A 57 -4.21 2.73 14.79
CA ALA A 57 -4.69 1.36 14.92
C ALA A 57 -5.86 1.26 15.91
N ASN A 58 -5.77 1.94 17.04
CA ASN A 58 -6.86 2.03 18.01
C ASN A 58 -8.10 2.71 17.42
N ASN A 59 -7.91 3.84 16.73
CA ASN A 59 -9.01 4.63 16.19
C ASN A 59 -9.82 3.90 15.12
N ILE A 60 -9.18 3.00 14.37
CA ILE A 60 -9.86 2.19 13.36
C ILE A 60 -10.25 0.80 13.89
N HIS A 61 -10.16 0.61 15.20
CA HIS A 61 -10.62 -0.58 15.91
C HIS A 61 -9.91 -1.89 15.51
N LEU A 62 -8.62 -1.82 15.25
CA LEU A 62 -7.83 -3.03 15.04
C LEU A 62 -7.69 -3.84 16.33
N ASN A 63 -7.55 -5.15 16.19
CA ASN A 63 -7.08 -5.99 17.28
C ASN A 63 -5.61 -5.64 17.55
N ILE A 64 -5.35 -4.91 18.62
CA ILE A 64 -4.01 -4.35 18.90
C ILE A 64 -3.00 -5.45 19.21
N SER A 65 -3.39 -6.50 19.89
CA SER A 65 -2.51 -7.62 20.19
C SER A 65 -2.01 -8.29 18.91
N LYS A 66 -2.91 -8.56 17.97
CA LYS A 66 -2.57 -9.13 16.67
C LYS A 66 -1.74 -8.15 15.84
N PHE A 67 -2.11 -6.89 15.83
CA PHE A 67 -1.40 -5.83 15.13
C PHE A 67 0.05 -5.73 15.61
N ASN A 68 0.26 -5.70 16.91
CA ASN A 68 1.59 -5.64 17.50
C ASN A 68 2.40 -6.89 17.17
N ASN A 69 1.81 -8.08 17.26
CA ASN A 69 2.50 -9.32 16.92
C ASN A 69 2.94 -9.34 15.47
N ASP A 70 2.10 -8.87 14.55
CA ASP A 70 2.43 -8.80 13.13
C ASP A 70 3.59 -7.83 12.86
N ILE A 71 3.67 -6.75 13.62
CA ILE A 71 4.79 -5.80 13.50
C ILE A 71 6.08 -6.40 14.04
N VAL A 72 6.08 -6.93 15.26
CA VAL A 72 7.33 -7.37 15.92
C VAL A 72 7.85 -8.69 15.38
N SER A 73 7.02 -9.49 14.74
CA SER A 73 7.44 -10.79 14.19
C SER A 73 8.35 -10.68 12.97
N GLY A 74 8.42 -9.50 12.34
CA GLY A 74 9.15 -9.30 11.09
C GLY A 74 8.40 -9.79 9.85
N HIS A 75 7.17 -10.25 9.99
CA HIS A 75 6.38 -10.75 8.87
C HIS A 75 6.13 -9.67 7.82
N GLY A 76 5.74 -8.47 8.23
CA GLY A 76 5.51 -7.36 7.31
C GLY A 76 6.76 -6.93 6.56
N MET A 77 7.92 -6.95 7.23
CA MET A 77 9.20 -6.65 6.59
C MET A 77 9.52 -7.67 5.49
N ARG A 78 9.34 -8.96 5.78
CA ARG A 78 9.57 -10.01 4.79
C ARG A 78 8.62 -9.89 3.60
N GLN A 79 7.35 -9.55 3.84
CA GLN A 79 6.38 -9.32 2.77
C GLN A 79 6.83 -8.20 1.84
N ILE A 80 7.30 -7.09 2.39
CA ILE A 80 7.76 -5.94 1.59
C ILE A 80 9.02 -6.31 0.81
N ASP A 81 9.97 -7.01 1.43
CA ASP A 81 11.18 -7.45 0.74
C ASP A 81 10.87 -8.38 -0.42
N ASP A 82 9.96 -9.34 -0.23
CA ASP A 82 9.55 -10.26 -1.28
C ASP A 82 8.85 -9.53 -2.43
N THR A 83 7.99 -8.57 -2.09
CA THR A 83 7.32 -7.74 -3.08
C THR A 83 8.32 -6.92 -3.89
N MET A 84 9.33 -6.34 -3.24
CA MET A 84 10.39 -5.60 -3.93
C MET A 84 11.13 -6.47 -4.93
N LYS A 85 11.48 -7.70 -4.56
CA LYS A 85 12.14 -8.63 -5.47
C LYS A 85 11.28 -8.90 -6.71
N GLN A 86 9.99 -9.12 -6.51
CA GLN A 86 9.06 -9.35 -7.63
C GLN A 86 8.93 -8.12 -8.52
N LEU A 87 8.87 -6.92 -7.94
CA LEU A 87 8.77 -5.68 -8.69
C LEU A 87 10.02 -5.43 -9.55
N VAL A 88 11.19 -5.66 -9.00
CA VAL A 88 12.45 -5.52 -9.75
C VAL A 88 12.47 -6.49 -10.92
N LEU A 89 12.07 -7.75 -10.70
CA LEU A 89 12.00 -8.74 -11.77
C LEU A 89 10.97 -8.39 -12.84
N ALA A 90 9.90 -7.67 -12.47
CA ALA A 90 8.88 -7.21 -13.40
C ALA A 90 9.24 -5.92 -14.14
N GLY A 91 10.42 -5.34 -13.86
CA GLY A 91 10.86 -4.11 -14.53
C GLY A 91 10.44 -2.82 -13.85
N VAL A 92 9.92 -2.87 -12.63
CA VAL A 92 9.57 -1.68 -11.87
C VAL A 92 10.82 -1.11 -11.21
N TYR A 93 11.19 0.12 -11.53
CA TYR A 93 12.42 0.74 -11.03
C TYR A 93 12.24 2.17 -10.56
N ALA A 94 11.02 2.67 -10.53
CA ALA A 94 10.72 4.05 -10.10
C ALA A 94 9.32 4.15 -9.50
N THR A 95 9.09 5.18 -8.70
CA THR A 95 7.77 5.49 -8.15
C THR A 95 7.36 6.91 -8.54
N PRO A 96 6.06 7.15 -8.74
CA PRO A 96 5.01 6.13 -8.78
C PRO A 96 5.04 5.34 -10.09
N THR A 97 4.66 4.06 -10.02
CA THR A 97 4.43 3.23 -11.18
C THR A 97 3.00 2.71 -11.12
N ILE A 98 2.29 2.78 -12.22
CA ILE A 98 0.92 2.30 -12.33
C ILE A 98 0.92 1.05 -13.21
N ILE A 99 0.24 0.01 -12.75
CA ILE A 99 0.02 -1.22 -13.51
C ILE A 99 -1.48 -1.35 -13.76
N ILE A 100 -1.87 -1.42 -15.02
CA ILE A 100 -3.27 -1.57 -15.40
C ILE A 100 -3.40 -2.89 -16.17
N ASN A 101 -4.20 -3.80 -15.62
CA ASN A 101 -4.46 -5.12 -16.22
C ASN A 101 -3.16 -5.83 -16.63
N GLY A 102 -2.14 -5.75 -15.78
CA GLY A 102 -0.85 -6.38 -16.03
C GLY A 102 0.11 -5.59 -16.93
N ARG A 103 -0.29 -4.42 -17.42
CA ARG A 103 0.55 -3.55 -18.23
C ARG A 103 1.25 -2.50 -17.38
N LEU A 104 2.56 -2.44 -17.49
CA LEU A 104 3.38 -1.50 -16.75
C LEU A 104 3.36 -0.12 -17.40
N ILE A 105 3.06 0.90 -16.60
CA ILE A 105 3.11 2.31 -17.01
C ILE A 105 4.08 3.02 -16.08
N VAL A 106 5.19 3.48 -16.63
CA VAL A 106 6.23 4.13 -15.83
C VAL A 106 5.94 5.62 -15.62
N ASP A 107 5.38 6.29 -16.61
CA ASP A 107 4.95 7.68 -16.50
C ASP A 107 3.42 7.72 -16.40
N SER A 108 2.93 8.02 -15.21
CA SER A 108 1.53 7.82 -14.85
C SER A 108 0.73 9.12 -14.76
N HIS A 109 1.18 10.18 -15.39
CA HIS A 109 0.53 11.49 -15.23
C HIS A 109 -0.63 11.75 -16.20
N SER A 110 -0.82 10.88 -17.19
CA SER A 110 -1.88 11.05 -18.17
C SER A 110 -3.16 10.33 -17.75
N LYS A 111 -4.16 11.12 -17.35
CA LYS A 111 -5.49 10.60 -17.05
C LYS A 111 -6.12 9.91 -18.27
N ASP A 112 -5.93 10.48 -19.45
CA ASP A 112 -6.51 9.95 -20.68
C ASP A 112 -5.91 8.59 -21.05
N GLU A 113 -4.59 8.43 -20.89
CA GLU A 113 -3.92 7.16 -21.12
C GLU A 113 -4.41 6.09 -20.15
N ILE A 114 -4.52 6.43 -18.87
CA ILE A 114 -5.02 5.51 -17.86
C ILE A 114 -6.46 5.10 -18.17
N THR A 115 -7.31 6.05 -18.49
CA THR A 115 -8.70 5.78 -18.85
C THR A 115 -8.80 4.90 -20.09
N TYR A 116 -7.99 5.18 -21.12
CA TYR A 116 -7.93 4.38 -22.32
C TYR A 116 -7.56 2.93 -22.04
N LEU A 117 -6.53 2.70 -21.20
CA LEU A 117 -6.08 1.35 -20.88
C LEU A 117 -7.09 0.58 -20.03
N ILE A 118 -7.82 1.26 -19.16
CA ILE A 118 -8.90 0.65 -18.38
C ILE A 118 -10.04 0.21 -19.32
N ASP A 119 -10.42 1.05 -20.25
CA ASP A 119 -11.53 0.78 -21.17
C ASP A 119 -11.22 -0.29 -22.19
N LYS A 120 -9.96 -0.40 -22.59
CA LYS A 120 -9.51 -1.36 -23.61
C LYS A 120 -9.70 -2.80 -23.17
N GLU A 121 -9.62 -3.04 -21.88
CA GLU A 121 -9.78 -4.37 -21.30
C GLU A 121 -11.23 -4.55 -20.83
#